data_4422a264af4372464629d75893b4b107
#
_entry.id   4422a264af4372464629d75893b4b107
#
_cell.length_a   1.000
_cell.length_b   1.000
_cell.length_c   1.000
_cell.angle_alpha   90.00
_cell.angle_beta   90.00
_cell.angle_gamma   90.00
#
_symmetry.space_group_name_H-M   'P 1'
#
loop_
_entity.id
_entity.type
_entity.pdbx_description
1 polymer ?
#
loop_
_entity_poly.entity_id
_entity_poly.type
_entity_poly.pdbx_seq_one_letter_code
_entity_poly.pdbx_strand_id
1 'polypeptide(L)'
;MEKQATPLTPFENKPPKLSKPKSVAAGIPGVLASLKHSYKNNILSSVYNLSKINRFRGFDCPGCAWPDPDDHRSRFEFCENGAKAVADERTSKKANPNFFSSWSINELSKKSDHWLNSQGRITNPMLLKPGGSHYQSISWDDAFDIIANEIFE
;
A
#
# COMPACT_ATOMS: atom_id res chain seq x y z
N MET A 1 -2.14 28.90 14.85
CA MET A 1 -1.13 27.87 15.11
C MET A 1 -0.51 27.48 13.78
N GLU A 2 0.74 27.82 13.56
CA GLU A 2 1.48 27.47 12.34
C GLU A 2 1.71 25.95 12.35
N LYS A 3 1.13 25.23 11.39
CA LYS A 3 1.45 23.81 11.20
C LYS A 3 2.91 23.72 10.78
N GLN A 4 3.79 23.35 11.71
CA GLN A 4 5.15 22.99 11.34
C GLN A 4 5.09 21.85 10.34
N ALA A 5 5.53 22.10 9.13
CA ALA A 5 5.66 21.07 8.10
C ALA A 5 6.55 19.95 8.64
N THR A 6 6.06 18.70 8.55
CA THR A 6 6.87 17.53 8.87
C THR A 6 8.16 17.58 8.05
N PRO A 7 9.35 17.44 8.65
CA PRO A 7 10.60 17.44 7.88
C PRO A 7 10.55 16.33 6.82
N LEU A 8 10.81 16.70 5.58
CA LEU A 8 10.91 15.74 4.46
C LEU A 8 11.95 14.67 4.80
N THR A 9 11.64 13.41 4.49
CA THR A 9 12.57 12.31 4.70
C THR A 9 13.81 12.46 3.80
N PRO A 10 14.97 11.89 4.14
CA PRO A 10 16.17 11.97 3.30
C PRO A 10 15.99 11.45 1.87
N PHE A 11 14.94 10.65 1.63
CA PHE A 11 14.61 10.13 0.30
C PHE A 11 13.86 11.14 -0.57
N GLU A 12 13.06 12.00 0.02
CA GLU A 12 12.27 13.04 -0.69
C GLU A 12 13.14 14.19 -1.18
N ASN A 13 14.31 14.39 -0.56
CA ASN A 13 15.28 15.41 -0.96
C ASN A 13 16.18 15.00 -2.13
N LYS A 14 16.09 13.78 -2.64
CA LYS A 14 16.86 13.36 -3.83
C LYS A 14 16.08 13.73 -5.09
N PRO A 15 16.71 14.48 -6.02
CA PRO A 15 16.05 14.77 -7.28
C PRO A 15 15.70 13.46 -8.01
N PRO A 16 14.52 13.36 -8.64
CA PRO A 16 14.12 12.17 -9.36
C PRO A 16 15.11 11.91 -10.52
N LYS A 17 15.58 10.67 -10.64
CA LYS A 17 16.40 10.26 -11.75
C LYS A 17 15.52 9.98 -12.96
N LEU A 18 15.66 10.81 -13.99
CA LEU A 18 14.99 10.58 -15.26
C LEU A 18 15.66 9.41 -15.98
N SER A 19 14.89 8.41 -16.34
CA SER A 19 15.32 7.35 -17.25
C SER A 19 15.18 7.80 -18.70
N LYS A 20 15.91 7.15 -19.62
CA LYS A 20 15.68 7.35 -21.04
C LYS A 20 14.23 6.97 -21.39
N PRO A 21 13.57 7.70 -22.33
CA PRO A 21 12.25 7.34 -22.80
C PRO A 21 12.23 5.88 -23.28
N LYS A 22 11.20 5.12 -22.88
CA LYS A 22 11.02 3.75 -23.35
C LYS A 22 10.30 3.75 -24.68
N SER A 23 10.77 2.95 -25.63
CA SER A 23 10.14 2.78 -26.94
C SER A 23 8.93 1.86 -26.93
N VAL A 24 8.70 1.12 -25.85
CA VAL A 24 7.61 0.16 -25.70
C VAL A 24 6.92 0.39 -24.37
N ALA A 25 5.59 0.52 -24.41
CA ALA A 25 4.74 0.55 -23.22
C ALA A 25 4.24 -0.87 -22.92
N ALA A 26 4.27 -1.28 -21.66
CA ALA A 26 3.86 -2.61 -21.18
C ALA A 26 4.64 -3.76 -21.86
N GLY A 27 4.02 -4.54 -22.74
CA GLY A 27 4.69 -5.63 -23.46
C GLY A 27 5.36 -6.67 -22.54
N ILE A 28 6.44 -7.27 -23.00
CA ILE A 28 7.21 -8.29 -22.24
C ILE A 28 7.69 -7.76 -20.87
N PRO A 29 8.24 -6.53 -20.73
CA PRO A 29 8.61 -6.00 -19.42
C PRO A 29 7.46 -5.94 -18.43
N GLY A 30 6.25 -5.58 -18.85
CA GLY A 30 5.04 -5.58 -18.00
C GLY A 30 4.67 -6.98 -17.54
N VAL A 31 4.72 -7.97 -18.43
CA VAL A 31 4.48 -9.39 -18.08
C VAL A 31 5.51 -9.88 -17.06
N LEU A 32 6.80 -9.61 -17.28
CA LEU A 32 7.86 -10.00 -16.34
C LEU A 32 7.73 -9.30 -14.98
N ALA A 33 7.33 -8.02 -14.96
CA ALA A 33 7.07 -7.30 -13.72
C ALA A 33 5.89 -7.91 -12.95
N SER A 34 4.79 -8.24 -13.64
CA SER A 34 3.62 -8.90 -13.05
C SER A 34 3.97 -10.28 -12.47
N LEU A 35 4.75 -11.09 -13.20
CA LEU A 35 5.24 -12.37 -12.70
C LEU A 35 6.15 -12.21 -11.47
N LYS A 36 7.06 -11.23 -11.48
CA LYS A 36 7.93 -10.94 -10.33
C LYS A 36 7.13 -10.59 -9.07
N HIS A 37 6.08 -9.79 -9.19
CA HIS A 37 5.20 -9.48 -8.06
C HIS A 37 4.40 -10.70 -7.60
N SER A 38 3.91 -11.49 -8.53
CA SER A 38 3.16 -12.73 -8.25
C SER A 38 4.01 -13.78 -7.53
N TYR A 39 5.29 -13.89 -7.87
CA TYR A 39 6.20 -14.87 -7.28
C TYR A 39 6.48 -14.62 -5.79
N LYS A 40 6.45 -13.37 -5.35
CA LYS A 40 6.71 -13.01 -3.93
C LYS A 40 5.73 -13.64 -2.94
N ASN A 41 4.53 -14.03 -3.38
CA ASN A 41 3.41 -14.38 -2.50
C ASN A 41 2.74 -15.71 -2.87
N ASN A 42 3.27 -16.71 -3.38
CA ASN A 42 2.62 -17.92 -3.91
C ASN A 42 1.95 -17.70 -5.29
N ILE A 43 2.61 -18.20 -6.30
CA ILE A 43 2.27 -17.95 -7.71
C ILE A 43 0.86 -18.42 -8.12
N LEU A 44 0.43 -19.61 -7.65
CA LEU A 44 -0.87 -20.17 -8.03
C LEU A 44 -2.03 -19.29 -7.55
N SER A 45 -1.96 -18.87 -6.32
CA SER A 45 -2.96 -18.02 -5.73
C SER A 45 -2.89 -16.57 -6.26
N SER A 46 -1.70 -16.10 -6.66
CA SER A 46 -1.56 -14.81 -7.34
C SER A 46 -2.21 -14.83 -8.73
N VAL A 47 -1.98 -15.87 -9.52
CA VAL A 47 -2.63 -16.05 -10.82
C VAL A 47 -4.15 -16.13 -10.67
N TYR A 48 -4.65 -16.84 -9.66
CA TYR A 48 -6.09 -16.87 -9.37
C TYR A 48 -6.64 -15.47 -9.08
N ASN A 49 -5.99 -14.70 -8.21
CA ASN A 49 -6.42 -13.33 -7.90
C ASN A 49 -6.36 -12.40 -9.12
N LEU A 50 -5.28 -12.49 -9.90
CA LEU A 50 -5.15 -11.70 -11.13
C LEU A 50 -6.20 -12.07 -12.19
N SER A 51 -6.74 -13.29 -12.16
CA SER A 51 -7.86 -13.68 -13.00
C SER A 51 -9.21 -13.14 -12.52
N LYS A 52 -9.29 -12.55 -11.31
CA LYS A 52 -10.50 -12.00 -10.71
C LYS A 52 -10.54 -10.47 -10.65
N ILE A 53 -9.40 -9.83 -10.84
CA ILE A 53 -9.31 -8.37 -10.82
C ILE A 53 -10.10 -7.75 -11.97
N ASN A 54 -10.81 -6.66 -11.71
CA ASN A 54 -11.65 -5.92 -12.65
C ASN A 54 -12.70 -6.80 -13.35
N ARG A 55 -13.31 -7.75 -12.64
CA ARG A 55 -14.32 -8.66 -13.21
C ARG A 55 -15.60 -8.63 -12.41
N PHE A 56 -16.73 -8.83 -13.10
CA PHE A 56 -18.09 -8.84 -12.53
C PHE A 56 -18.23 -9.76 -11.30
N ARG A 57 -17.58 -10.92 -11.29
CA ARG A 57 -17.54 -11.85 -10.14
C ARG A 57 -16.17 -11.85 -9.46
N GLY A 58 -15.54 -10.71 -9.43
CA GLY A 58 -14.22 -10.53 -8.87
C GLY A 58 -14.16 -9.34 -7.93
N PHE A 59 -13.16 -8.52 -8.07
CA PHE A 59 -12.94 -7.31 -7.29
C PHE A 59 -12.25 -6.24 -8.15
N ASP A 60 -12.45 -4.97 -7.80
CA ASP A 60 -11.81 -3.85 -8.48
C ASP A 60 -10.33 -3.75 -8.11
N CYS A 61 -9.54 -3.21 -9.04
CA CYS A 61 -8.13 -3.00 -8.81
C CYS A 61 -7.91 -2.01 -7.64
N PRO A 62 -7.20 -2.39 -6.57
CA PRO A 62 -6.95 -1.48 -5.46
C PRO A 62 -5.98 -0.33 -5.82
N GLY A 63 -5.36 -0.37 -7.01
CA GLY A 63 -4.40 0.63 -7.46
C GLY A 63 -5.01 1.83 -8.18
N CYS A 64 -6.10 1.65 -8.91
CA CYS A 64 -6.80 2.73 -9.64
C CYS A 64 -8.23 2.33 -9.95
N ALA A 65 -9.08 3.34 -10.17
CA ALA A 65 -10.44 3.12 -10.65
C ALA A 65 -10.39 2.79 -12.16
N TRP A 66 -10.47 1.53 -12.50
CA TRP A 66 -10.56 1.08 -13.87
C TRP A 66 -12.03 1.08 -14.30
N PRO A 67 -12.43 1.78 -15.38
CA PRO A 67 -13.81 1.72 -15.85
C PRO A 67 -14.13 0.31 -16.35
N ASP A 68 -15.15 -0.26 -15.74
CA ASP A 68 -15.62 -1.61 -16.04
C ASP A 68 -16.69 -1.62 -17.11
N PRO A 69 -16.44 -2.00 -18.37
CA PRO A 69 -17.49 -2.25 -19.33
C PRO A 69 -18.31 -3.47 -18.91
N ASP A 70 -19.62 -3.37 -19.02
CA ASP A 70 -20.54 -4.45 -18.62
C ASP A 70 -20.43 -5.71 -19.48
N ASP A 71 -19.87 -5.58 -20.69
CA ASP A 71 -19.87 -6.65 -21.70
C ASP A 71 -18.55 -7.42 -21.78
N HIS A 72 -17.88 -7.41 -22.87
CA HIS A 72 -16.76 -8.31 -23.20
C HIS A 72 -15.48 -8.00 -22.43
N ARG A 73 -15.10 -8.89 -21.51
CA ARG A 73 -13.86 -8.80 -20.75
C ARG A 73 -12.87 -9.89 -21.11
N SER A 74 -11.60 -9.55 -21.16
CA SER A 74 -10.54 -10.54 -21.32
C SER A 74 -10.38 -11.38 -20.02
N ARG A 75 -9.66 -12.50 -20.12
CA ARG A 75 -9.41 -13.36 -18.93
C ARG A 75 -8.53 -12.69 -17.89
N PHE A 76 -7.68 -11.75 -18.33
CA PHE A 76 -6.77 -11.00 -17.48
C PHE A 76 -6.87 -9.52 -17.85
N GLU A 77 -7.39 -8.72 -16.92
CA GLU A 77 -7.59 -7.27 -17.08
C GLU A 77 -6.85 -6.50 -16.01
N PHE A 78 -5.52 -6.47 -16.10
CA PHE A 78 -4.68 -5.75 -15.16
C PHE A 78 -3.39 -5.27 -15.84
N CYS A 79 -2.76 -4.27 -15.25
CA CYS A 79 -1.41 -3.84 -15.59
C CYS A 79 -0.41 -4.30 -14.51
N GLU A 80 0.88 -4.06 -14.71
CA GLU A 80 1.92 -4.38 -13.72
C GLU A 80 1.70 -3.68 -12.37
N ASN A 81 1.13 -2.47 -12.37
CA ASN A 81 0.80 -1.76 -11.12
C ASN A 81 -0.36 -2.45 -10.39
N GLY A 82 -1.38 -2.91 -11.10
CA GLY A 82 -2.46 -3.71 -10.54
C GLY A 82 -1.96 -5.03 -9.96
N ALA A 83 -1.08 -5.72 -10.68
CA ALA A 83 -0.45 -6.95 -10.17
C ALA A 83 0.37 -6.69 -8.89
N LYS A 84 1.10 -5.55 -8.83
CA LYS A 84 1.82 -5.13 -7.62
C LYS A 84 0.86 -4.83 -6.47
N ALA A 85 -0.20 -4.05 -6.71
CA ALA A 85 -1.18 -3.67 -5.70
C ALA A 85 -1.84 -4.91 -5.08
N VAL A 86 -2.29 -5.86 -5.90
CA VAL A 86 -2.85 -7.14 -5.43
C VAL A 86 -1.82 -7.96 -4.65
N ALA A 87 -0.56 -7.97 -5.07
CA ALA A 87 0.51 -8.66 -4.34
C ALA A 87 0.79 -8.02 -2.97
N ASP A 88 0.77 -6.69 -2.88
CA ASP A 88 0.96 -5.95 -1.64
C ASP A 88 -0.22 -6.17 -0.68
N GLU A 89 -1.47 -6.11 -1.18
CA GLU A 89 -2.67 -6.40 -0.39
C GLU A 89 -2.70 -7.84 0.14
N ARG A 90 -2.11 -8.75 -0.57
CA ARG A 90 -2.10 -10.17 -0.23
C ARG A 90 -0.97 -10.58 0.71
N THR A 91 -0.17 -9.66 1.19
CA THR A 91 0.94 -9.98 2.10
C THR A 91 0.45 -10.65 3.37
N SER A 92 1.18 -11.65 3.85
CA SER A 92 0.99 -12.25 5.17
C SER A 92 1.67 -11.46 6.29
N LYS A 93 2.48 -10.47 5.94
CA LYS A 93 3.17 -9.62 6.91
C LYS A 93 2.17 -8.72 7.63
N LYS A 94 2.47 -8.43 8.90
CA LYS A 94 1.61 -7.66 9.80
C LYS A 94 2.43 -6.61 10.54
N ALA A 95 2.10 -5.33 10.34
CA ALA A 95 2.53 -4.26 11.20
C ALA A 95 1.60 -4.23 12.43
N ASN A 96 1.90 -5.08 13.39
CA ASN A 96 1.11 -5.26 14.62
C ASN A 96 1.61 -4.33 15.76
N PRO A 97 0.98 -4.32 16.96
CA PRO A 97 1.42 -3.50 18.08
C PRO A 97 2.89 -3.71 18.47
N ASN A 98 3.42 -4.94 18.37
CA ASN A 98 4.84 -5.20 18.67
C ASN A 98 5.79 -4.52 17.67
N PHE A 99 5.40 -4.47 16.41
CA PHE A 99 6.15 -3.70 15.41
C PHE A 99 6.23 -2.22 15.82
N PHE A 100 5.10 -1.61 16.16
CA PHE A 100 5.05 -0.19 16.53
C PHE A 100 5.69 0.13 17.88
N SER A 101 5.75 -0.82 18.80
CA SER A 101 6.50 -0.65 20.05
C SER A 101 8.03 -0.75 19.86
N SER A 102 8.47 -1.43 18.81
CA SER A 102 9.89 -1.62 18.47
C SER A 102 10.48 -0.51 17.61
N TRP A 103 9.65 0.33 17.01
CA TRP A 103 10.07 1.40 16.10
C TRP A 103 9.50 2.74 16.54
N SER A 104 10.38 3.66 16.91
CA SER A 104 9.99 5.05 17.21
C SER A 104 9.57 5.80 15.95
N ILE A 105 8.78 6.86 16.12
CA ILE A 105 8.40 7.78 15.03
C ILE A 105 9.64 8.32 14.31
N ASN A 106 10.68 8.69 15.04
CA ASN A 106 11.92 9.20 14.45
C ASN A 106 12.66 8.15 13.61
N GLU A 107 12.59 6.88 13.97
CA GLU A 107 13.17 5.80 13.15
C GLU A 107 12.31 5.49 11.93
N LEU A 108 10.98 5.44 12.10
CA LEU A 108 10.05 5.22 11.00
C LEU A 108 10.11 6.35 9.96
N SER A 109 10.22 7.60 10.39
CA SER A 109 10.32 8.76 9.49
C SER A 109 11.58 8.78 8.61
N LYS A 110 12.60 8.00 8.99
CA LYS A 110 13.84 7.83 8.20
C LYS A 110 13.77 6.67 7.22
N LYS A 111 12.71 5.87 7.24
CA LYS A 111 12.53 4.76 6.31
C LYS A 111 11.93 5.25 5.01
N SER A 112 12.23 4.55 3.91
CA SER A 112 11.60 4.84 2.62
C SER A 112 10.16 4.33 2.60
N ASP A 113 9.30 4.94 1.80
CA ASP A 113 7.92 4.48 1.57
C ASP A 113 7.88 3.03 1.12
N HIS A 114 8.81 2.62 0.27
CA HIS A 114 8.93 1.21 -0.13
C HIS A 114 9.20 0.30 1.06
N TRP A 115 10.06 0.70 2.00
CA TRP A 115 10.32 -0.10 3.21
C TRP A 115 9.09 -0.15 4.10
N LEU A 116 8.42 0.99 4.35
CA LEU A 116 7.20 1.07 5.15
C LEU A 116 6.11 0.19 4.57
N ASN A 117 5.83 0.30 3.27
CA ASN A 117 4.85 -0.53 2.57
C ASN A 117 5.18 -2.03 2.66
N SER A 118 6.46 -2.40 2.73
CA SER A 118 6.91 -3.80 2.81
C SER A 118 6.73 -4.43 4.19
N GLN A 119 6.34 -3.68 5.23
CA GLN A 119 6.11 -4.20 6.58
C GLN A 119 4.76 -4.91 6.71
N GLY A 120 3.87 -4.72 5.78
CA GLY A 120 2.57 -5.37 5.74
C GLY A 120 1.44 -4.50 6.30
N ARG A 121 0.32 -5.16 6.65
CA ARG A 121 -0.90 -4.45 7.08
C ARG A 121 -0.85 -4.08 8.56
N ILE A 122 -1.34 -2.89 8.86
CA ILE A 122 -1.66 -2.48 10.23
C ILE A 122 -2.83 -3.33 10.71
N THR A 123 -2.68 -3.97 11.87
CA THR A 123 -3.66 -4.95 12.37
C THR A 123 -4.59 -4.41 13.46
N ASN A 124 -4.22 -3.28 14.06
CA ASN A 124 -4.96 -2.67 15.17
C ASN A 124 -5.01 -1.15 14.97
N PRO A 125 -5.99 -0.46 15.52
CA PRO A 125 -5.95 0.99 15.60
C PRO A 125 -4.73 1.42 16.40
N MET A 126 -3.98 2.37 15.87
CA MET A 126 -2.74 2.86 16.46
C MET A 126 -2.85 4.38 16.66
N LEU A 127 -2.59 4.83 17.85
CA LEU A 127 -2.62 6.24 18.25
C LEU A 127 -1.23 6.74 18.60
N LEU A 128 -0.83 7.88 18.05
CA LEU A 128 0.31 8.64 18.53
C LEU A 128 -0.19 9.76 19.44
N LYS A 129 0.09 9.65 20.74
CA LYS A 129 -0.24 10.71 21.69
C LYS A 129 0.67 11.93 21.50
N PRO A 130 0.20 13.16 21.78
CA PRO A 130 1.04 14.35 21.76
C PRO A 130 2.32 14.15 22.60
N GLY A 131 3.48 14.43 22.02
CA GLY A 131 4.78 14.21 22.65
C GLY A 131 5.24 12.76 22.76
N GLY A 132 4.44 11.80 22.27
CA GLY A 132 4.80 10.38 22.25
C GLY A 132 5.87 10.07 21.20
N SER A 133 6.75 9.13 21.50
CA SER A 133 7.79 8.66 20.59
C SER A 133 7.41 7.38 19.82
N HIS A 134 6.36 6.69 20.22
CA HIS A 134 5.89 5.45 19.63
C HIS A 134 4.37 5.44 19.49
N TYR A 135 3.86 4.77 18.46
CA TYR A 135 2.45 4.47 18.35
C TYR A 135 2.03 3.48 19.42
N GLN A 136 0.85 3.67 19.98
CA GLN A 136 0.22 2.81 20.97
C GLN A 136 -1.05 2.20 20.39
N SER A 137 -1.27 0.91 20.62
CA SER A 137 -2.53 0.27 20.24
C SER A 137 -3.66 0.77 21.16
N ILE A 138 -4.80 1.06 20.55
CA ILE A 138 -6.05 1.40 21.23
C ILE A 138 -7.15 0.44 20.80
N SER A 139 -8.29 0.46 21.51
CA SER A 139 -9.47 -0.30 21.07
C SER A 139 -10.12 0.34 19.85
N TRP A 140 -10.98 -0.42 19.13
CA TRP A 140 -11.77 0.15 18.05
C TRP A 140 -12.78 1.17 18.57
N ASP A 141 -13.37 0.95 19.75
CA ASP A 141 -14.32 1.88 20.37
C ASP A 141 -13.63 3.21 20.69
N ASP A 142 -12.45 3.18 21.34
CA ASP A 142 -11.67 4.41 21.57
C ASP A 142 -11.30 5.13 20.25
N ALA A 143 -10.97 4.38 19.21
CA ALA A 143 -10.64 4.96 17.91
C ALA A 143 -11.86 5.67 17.29
N PHE A 144 -13.04 5.06 17.35
CA PHE A 144 -14.27 5.66 16.87
C PHE A 144 -14.67 6.90 17.68
N ASP A 145 -14.53 6.86 18.99
CA ASP A 145 -14.82 8.00 19.85
C ASP A 145 -13.90 9.18 19.55
N ILE A 146 -12.60 8.93 19.39
CA ILE A 146 -11.63 9.97 19.00
C ILE A 146 -12.00 10.58 17.65
N ILE A 147 -12.27 9.76 16.64
CA ILE A 147 -12.64 10.24 15.30
C ILE A 147 -13.94 11.04 15.33
N ALA A 148 -14.94 10.56 16.07
CA ALA A 148 -16.22 11.25 16.19
C ALA A 148 -16.03 12.64 16.84
N ASN A 149 -15.27 12.74 17.90
CA ASN A 149 -15.01 14.01 18.58
C ASN A 149 -14.29 15.01 17.66
N GLU A 150 -13.26 14.58 16.91
CA GLU A 150 -12.55 15.44 15.96
C GLU A 150 -13.42 15.91 14.76
N ILE A 151 -14.50 15.19 14.43
CA ILE A 151 -15.42 15.59 13.35
C ILE A 151 -16.47 16.60 13.85
N PHE A 152 -16.87 16.51 15.13
CA PHE A 152 -17.94 17.33 15.69
C PHE A 152 -17.43 18.58 16.43
N GLU A 153 -16.12 18.79 16.57
CA GLU A 153 -15.51 20.04 16.99
C GLU A 153 -15.37 21.03 15.82
#